data_06d260586cb3527eb7c60dc2c067f62c
#
_entry.id   06d260586cb3527eb7c60dc2c067f62c
#
_cell.length_a   1.000
_cell.length_b   1.000
_cell.length_c   1.000
_cell.angle_alpha   90.00
_cell.angle_beta   90.00
_cell.angle_gamma   90.00
#
_symmetry.space_group_name_H-M   'P 1'
#
loop_
_entity.id
_entity.type
_entity.pdbx_description
1 polymer ?
#
loop_
_entity_poly.entity_id
_entity_poly.type
_entity_poly.pdbx_seq_one_letter_code
_entity_poly.pdbx_strand_id
1 'polypeptide(L)'
;EFREAAWRALTNLGKEIEGEAALLCNLRNEKVKPLGYKNYGELCFFLEDLDKETIFTLFDQILTLTEEPYKKLVKDCKDKLSTDKVYPWDIKYYQYTYLSSLKDSLFPKEGIIKSIEQLFKKFNLSVSDLPIKVEYCDIPYGGMSVTLEVGKDVRVLANPQEGYNWYEVLYHEFGHALHNCFIQSPSFII
;
A
#
# COMPACT_ATOMS: atom_id res chain seq x y z
N GLU A 1 13.66 18.13 15.43
CA GLU A 1 14.18 19.06 14.41
C GLU A 1 14.56 18.31 13.13
N PHE A 2 15.49 17.33 13.15
CA PHE A 2 15.87 16.58 11.96
C PHE A 2 14.70 15.78 11.34
N ARG A 3 13.91 15.08 12.15
CA ARG A 3 12.73 14.33 11.69
C ARG A 3 11.70 15.23 11.01
N GLU A 4 11.44 16.39 11.59
CA GLU A 4 10.56 17.40 11.03
C GLU A 4 11.08 17.92 9.68
N ALA A 5 12.37 18.26 9.62
CA ALA A 5 12.97 18.75 8.38
C ALA A 5 12.86 17.73 7.23
N ALA A 6 13.14 16.46 7.52
CA ALA A 6 12.97 15.37 6.55
C ALA A 6 11.52 15.20 6.09
N TRP A 7 10.56 15.25 7.04
CA TRP A 7 9.13 15.19 6.71
C TRP A 7 8.69 16.36 5.82
N ARG A 8 9.11 17.59 6.18
CA ARG A 8 8.76 18.79 5.40
C ARG A 8 9.38 18.78 4.01
N ALA A 9 10.57 18.24 3.86
CA ALA A 9 11.19 18.06 2.54
C ALA A 9 10.34 17.16 1.62
N LEU A 10 9.83 16.05 2.16
CA LEU A 10 8.91 15.17 1.43
C LEU A 10 7.57 15.87 1.10
N THR A 11 7.02 16.67 2.03
CA THR A 11 5.75 17.36 1.78
C THR A 11 5.86 18.51 0.77
N ASN A 12 7.05 19.04 0.54
CA ASN A 12 7.26 20.07 -0.49
C ASN A 12 6.99 19.54 -1.91
N LEU A 13 7.24 18.25 -2.18
CA LEU A 13 6.88 17.63 -3.44
C LEU A 13 5.37 17.75 -3.74
N GLY A 14 4.52 17.63 -2.69
CA GLY A 14 3.08 17.82 -2.83
C GLY A 14 2.69 19.21 -3.33
N LYS A 15 3.44 20.24 -2.95
CA LYS A 15 3.18 21.62 -3.40
C LYS A 15 3.47 21.83 -4.89
N GLU A 16 4.41 21.07 -5.44
CA GLU A 16 4.75 21.18 -6.87
C GLU A 16 3.63 20.64 -7.76
N ILE A 17 2.87 19.65 -7.29
CA ILE A 17 1.79 19.01 -8.05
C ILE A 17 0.39 19.45 -7.63
N GLU A 18 0.26 20.27 -6.57
CA GLU A 18 -1.04 20.67 -6.00
C GLU A 18 -1.98 21.29 -7.05
N GLY A 19 -1.46 22.20 -7.89
CA GLY A 19 -2.25 22.87 -8.92
C GLY A 19 -2.79 21.89 -9.97
N GLU A 20 -1.97 20.97 -10.43
CA GLU A 20 -2.36 19.95 -11.42
C GLU A 20 -3.34 18.92 -10.83
N ALA A 21 -3.11 18.51 -9.59
CA ALA A 21 -4.02 17.62 -8.88
C ALA A 21 -5.40 18.26 -8.68
N ALA A 22 -5.46 19.53 -8.28
CA ALA A 22 -6.71 20.28 -8.14
C ALA A 22 -7.43 20.44 -9.50
N LEU A 23 -6.69 20.75 -10.56
CA LEU A 23 -7.25 20.83 -11.91
C LEU A 23 -7.84 19.50 -12.35
N LEU A 24 -7.11 18.40 -12.15
CA LEU A 24 -7.59 17.06 -12.48
C LEU A 24 -8.87 16.69 -11.72
N CYS A 25 -8.95 17.00 -10.42
CA CYS A 25 -10.15 16.79 -9.61
C CYS A 25 -11.35 17.57 -10.18
N ASN A 26 -11.15 18.83 -10.54
CA ASN A 26 -12.20 19.67 -11.11
C ASN A 26 -12.68 19.13 -12.47
N LEU A 27 -11.76 18.78 -13.36
CA LEU A 27 -12.08 18.22 -14.67
C LEU A 27 -12.87 16.90 -14.53
N ARG A 28 -12.48 16.02 -13.62
CA ARG A 28 -13.21 14.77 -13.34
C ARG A 28 -14.63 15.07 -12.86
N ASN A 29 -14.78 16.00 -11.91
CA ASN A 29 -16.09 16.40 -11.40
C ASN A 29 -16.99 17.04 -12.48
N GLU A 30 -16.45 17.85 -13.37
CA GLU A 30 -17.20 18.44 -14.48
C GLU A 30 -17.65 17.38 -15.49
N LYS A 31 -16.79 16.43 -15.82
CA LYS A 31 -17.06 15.39 -16.83
C LYS A 31 -18.15 14.40 -16.41
N VAL A 32 -18.38 14.21 -15.12
CA VAL A 32 -19.39 13.26 -14.63
C VAL A 32 -20.78 13.90 -14.43
N LYS A 33 -20.88 15.23 -14.38
CA LYS A 33 -22.16 15.94 -14.25
C LYS A 33 -23.16 15.62 -15.38
N PRO A 34 -22.74 15.62 -16.68
CA PRO A 34 -23.63 15.24 -17.77
C PRO A 34 -24.10 13.78 -17.71
N LEU A 35 -23.38 12.92 -16.96
CA LEU A 35 -23.75 11.52 -16.72
C LEU A 35 -24.74 11.35 -15.55
N GLY A 36 -25.12 12.44 -14.88
CA GLY A 36 -26.07 12.44 -13.77
C GLY A 36 -25.47 12.32 -12.38
N TYR A 37 -24.14 12.32 -12.24
CA TYR A 37 -23.46 12.23 -10.95
C TYR A 37 -23.07 13.62 -10.43
N LYS A 38 -23.16 13.83 -9.11
CA LYS A 38 -22.78 15.12 -8.49
C LYS A 38 -21.28 15.39 -8.55
N ASN A 39 -20.48 14.32 -8.46
CA ASN A 39 -19.03 14.39 -8.50
C ASN A 39 -18.44 13.03 -8.93
N TYR A 40 -17.13 13.03 -9.22
CA TYR A 40 -16.43 11.84 -9.65
C TYR A 40 -16.43 10.70 -8.61
N GLY A 41 -16.43 11.02 -7.31
CA GLY A 41 -16.53 10.03 -6.24
C GLY A 41 -17.85 9.24 -6.27
N GLU A 42 -18.98 9.89 -6.60
CA GLU A 42 -20.26 9.16 -6.76
C GLU A 42 -20.21 8.16 -7.94
N LEU A 43 -19.60 8.57 -9.05
CA LEU A 43 -19.38 7.66 -10.17
C LEU A 43 -18.50 6.48 -9.77
N CYS A 44 -17.41 6.71 -9.01
CA CYS A 44 -16.55 5.64 -8.53
C CYS A 44 -17.31 4.65 -7.63
N PHE A 45 -18.09 5.12 -6.67
CA PHE A 45 -18.92 4.24 -5.84
C PHE A 45 -19.87 3.38 -6.68
N PHE A 46 -20.48 3.97 -7.70
CA PHE A 46 -21.37 3.24 -8.62
C PHE A 46 -20.62 2.20 -9.44
N LEU A 47 -19.45 2.53 -10.00
CA LEU A 47 -18.67 1.63 -10.84
C LEU A 47 -18.09 0.45 -10.04
N GLU A 48 -17.75 0.68 -8.77
CA GLU A 48 -17.21 -0.34 -7.86
C GLU A 48 -18.33 -1.14 -7.15
N ASP A 49 -19.60 -0.89 -7.49
CA ASP A 49 -20.77 -1.51 -6.84
C ASP A 49 -20.74 -1.37 -5.31
N LEU A 50 -20.30 -0.20 -4.84
CA LEU A 50 -20.19 0.12 -3.42
C LEU A 50 -21.30 1.05 -2.96
N ASP A 51 -22.02 0.67 -1.89
CA ASP A 51 -22.95 1.57 -1.22
C ASP A 51 -22.21 2.55 -0.31
N LYS A 52 -22.30 3.83 -0.63
CA LYS A 52 -21.61 4.89 0.08
C LYS A 52 -21.95 4.93 1.58
N GLU A 53 -23.22 4.79 1.94
CA GLU A 53 -23.67 4.88 3.34
C GLU A 53 -23.14 3.70 4.15
N THR A 54 -23.16 2.51 3.58
CA THR A 54 -22.56 1.32 4.18
C THR A 54 -21.07 1.51 4.43
N ILE A 55 -20.32 2.02 3.44
CA ILE A 55 -18.88 2.23 3.59
C ILE A 55 -18.58 3.27 4.68
N PHE A 56 -19.31 4.39 4.73
CA PHE A 56 -19.09 5.40 5.77
C PHE A 56 -19.47 4.88 7.16
N THR A 57 -20.56 4.12 7.27
CA THR A 57 -20.93 3.45 8.53
C THR A 57 -19.83 2.49 9.01
N LEU A 58 -19.23 1.74 8.08
CA LEU A 58 -18.10 0.85 8.39
C LEU A 58 -16.89 1.65 8.89
N PHE A 59 -16.57 2.79 8.27
CA PHE A 59 -15.50 3.66 8.74
C PHE A 59 -15.74 4.19 10.15
N ASP A 60 -16.96 4.60 10.48
CA ASP A 60 -17.31 5.06 11.82
C ASP A 60 -17.16 3.93 12.87
N GLN A 61 -17.52 2.70 12.50
CA GLN A 61 -17.28 1.53 13.35
C GLN A 61 -15.77 1.27 13.55
N ILE A 62 -14.98 1.32 12.48
CA ILE A 62 -13.52 1.17 12.54
C ILE A 62 -12.90 2.26 13.42
N LEU A 63 -13.30 3.52 13.25
CA LEU A 63 -12.83 4.63 14.08
C LEU A 63 -13.11 4.37 15.56
N THR A 64 -14.33 3.92 15.88
CA THR A 64 -14.72 3.60 17.25
C THR A 64 -13.86 2.46 17.83
N LEU A 65 -13.65 1.39 17.05
CA LEU A 65 -12.87 0.23 17.48
C LEU A 65 -11.37 0.55 17.64
N THR A 66 -10.85 1.48 16.85
CA THR A 66 -9.41 1.82 16.82
C THR A 66 -9.04 3.00 17.72
N GLU A 67 -10.01 3.74 18.27
CA GLU A 67 -9.76 4.95 19.07
C GLU A 67 -8.88 4.68 20.29
N GLU A 68 -9.24 3.70 21.12
CA GLU A 68 -8.48 3.38 22.32
C GLU A 68 -7.09 2.75 22.02
N PRO A 69 -6.96 1.79 21.09
CA PRO A 69 -5.66 1.34 20.62
C PRO A 69 -4.78 2.48 20.11
N TYR A 70 -5.34 3.43 19.35
CA TYR A 70 -4.61 4.58 18.84
C TYR A 70 -4.14 5.53 19.96
N LYS A 71 -5.02 5.84 20.94
CA LYS A 71 -4.65 6.64 22.11
C LYS A 71 -3.49 5.99 22.89
N LYS A 72 -3.54 4.66 23.06
CA LYS A 72 -2.45 3.91 23.68
C LYS A 72 -1.14 4.00 22.89
N LEU A 73 -1.21 3.86 21.57
CA LEU A 73 -0.04 4.02 20.68
C LEU A 73 0.58 5.42 20.83
N VAL A 74 -0.25 6.46 20.78
CA VAL A 74 0.20 7.86 20.92
C VAL A 74 0.84 8.09 22.28
N LYS A 75 0.27 7.53 23.35
CA LYS A 75 0.83 7.62 24.71
C LYS A 75 2.21 6.94 24.77
N ASP A 76 2.33 5.72 24.28
CA ASP A 76 3.61 4.99 24.27
C ASP A 76 4.66 5.72 23.43
N CYS A 77 4.26 6.30 22.30
CA CYS A 77 5.12 7.14 21.49
C CYS A 77 5.64 8.37 22.30
N LYS A 78 4.77 9.07 23.03
CA LYS A 78 5.16 10.18 23.91
C LYS A 78 6.19 9.75 24.94
N ASP A 79 5.92 8.65 25.63
CA ASP A 79 6.77 8.13 26.70
C ASP A 79 8.15 7.73 26.14
N LYS A 80 8.19 7.02 25.02
CA LYS A 80 9.44 6.58 24.38
C LYS A 80 10.27 7.71 23.79
N LEU A 81 9.62 8.73 23.25
CA LEU A 81 10.31 9.87 22.63
C LEU A 81 10.52 11.05 23.60
N SER A 82 10.05 10.94 24.85
CA SER A 82 10.10 12.00 25.87
C SER A 82 9.56 13.33 25.35
N THR A 83 8.34 13.29 24.76
CA THR A 83 7.69 14.45 24.16
C THR A 83 6.25 14.62 24.64
N ASP A 84 5.82 15.85 24.83
CA ASP A 84 4.43 16.15 25.22
C ASP A 84 3.46 16.10 24.04
N LYS A 85 3.96 16.28 22.82
CA LYS A 85 3.16 16.30 21.60
C LYS A 85 3.78 15.41 20.53
N VAL A 86 2.94 14.57 19.93
CA VAL A 86 3.32 13.68 18.84
C VAL A 86 2.90 14.30 17.51
N TYR A 87 3.82 14.36 16.58
CA TYR A 87 3.62 14.84 15.22
C TYR A 87 3.74 13.68 14.21
N PRO A 88 3.30 13.84 12.96
CA PRO A 88 3.40 12.78 11.95
C PRO A 88 4.80 12.19 11.78
N TRP A 89 5.83 13.02 11.82
CA TRP A 89 7.24 12.58 11.73
C TRP A 89 7.71 11.77 12.95
N ASP A 90 7.07 11.94 14.11
CA ASP A 90 7.37 11.18 15.32
C ASP A 90 6.77 9.79 15.26
N ILE A 91 5.55 9.64 14.74
CA ILE A 91 4.90 8.34 14.58
C ILE A 91 5.72 7.43 13.66
N LYS A 92 6.13 7.93 12.48
CA LYS A 92 6.99 7.14 11.57
C LYS A 92 8.29 6.70 12.24
N TYR A 93 8.98 7.63 12.89
CA TYR A 93 10.22 7.32 13.59
C TYR A 93 10.00 6.28 14.70
N TYR A 94 8.93 6.43 15.48
CA TYR A 94 8.55 5.51 16.54
C TYR A 94 8.27 4.11 15.99
N GLN A 95 7.53 4.00 14.91
CA GLN A 95 7.23 2.73 14.26
C GLN A 95 8.51 1.99 13.85
N TYR A 96 9.40 2.66 13.15
CA TYR A 96 10.65 2.05 12.71
C TYR A 96 11.61 1.71 13.86
N THR A 97 11.65 2.54 14.90
CA THR A 97 12.65 2.40 15.98
C THR A 97 12.20 1.46 17.09
N TYR A 98 10.91 1.46 17.42
CA TYR A 98 10.40 0.79 18.63
C TYR A 98 9.37 -0.31 18.35
N LEU A 99 8.61 -0.22 17.26
CA LEU A 99 7.65 -1.28 16.92
C LEU A 99 8.28 -2.34 16.01
N SER A 100 9.25 -1.99 15.19
CA SER A 100 10.04 -2.95 14.44
C SER A 100 11.05 -3.61 15.39
N SER A 101 10.60 -4.62 16.14
CA SER A 101 11.47 -5.42 17.00
C SER A 101 12.33 -6.42 16.23
N LEU A 102 12.08 -6.57 14.93
CA LEU A 102 12.74 -7.53 14.07
C LEU A 102 14.04 -6.93 13.52
N LYS A 103 15.14 -7.62 13.77
CA LYS A 103 16.45 -7.22 13.23
C LYS A 103 16.51 -7.52 11.75
N ASP A 104 16.97 -6.58 10.95
CA ASP A 104 17.11 -6.74 9.49
C ASP A 104 17.98 -7.94 9.13
N SER A 105 18.97 -8.30 9.95
CA SER A 105 19.79 -9.50 9.77
C SER A 105 19.03 -10.83 9.79
N LEU A 106 17.78 -10.85 10.24
CA LEU A 106 16.89 -12.01 10.15
C LEU A 106 16.22 -12.15 8.78
N PHE A 107 16.37 -11.15 7.93
CA PHE A 107 15.71 -11.02 6.64
C PHE A 107 16.74 -10.85 5.51
N PRO A 108 17.59 -11.87 5.23
CA PRO A 108 18.57 -11.79 4.16
C PRO A 108 17.91 -11.75 2.80
N LYS A 109 18.41 -10.92 1.89
CA LYS A 109 17.82 -10.72 0.55
C LYS A 109 17.70 -12.04 -0.25
N GLU A 110 18.61 -12.97 -0.08
CA GLU A 110 18.61 -14.26 -0.76
C GLU A 110 17.48 -15.18 -0.28
N GLY A 111 16.89 -14.89 0.88
CA GLY A 111 15.81 -15.67 1.48
C GLY A 111 14.40 -15.26 1.01
N ILE A 112 14.24 -14.09 0.43
CA ILE A 112 12.90 -13.50 0.18
C ILE A 112 12.06 -14.40 -0.73
N ILE A 113 12.53 -14.70 -1.93
CA ILE A 113 11.76 -15.50 -2.90
C ILE A 113 11.48 -16.90 -2.38
N LYS A 114 12.47 -17.53 -1.74
CA LYS A 114 12.28 -18.84 -1.12
C LYS A 114 11.20 -18.82 -0.03
N SER A 115 11.13 -17.76 0.76
CA SER A 115 10.11 -17.62 1.81
C SER A 115 8.70 -17.43 1.22
N ILE A 116 8.57 -16.69 0.12
CA ILE A 116 7.32 -16.53 -0.63
C ILE A 116 6.87 -17.87 -1.23
N GLU A 117 7.78 -18.63 -1.83
CA GLU A 117 7.48 -19.98 -2.33
C GLU A 117 7.01 -20.92 -1.21
N GLN A 118 7.61 -20.83 -0.03
CA GLN A 118 7.18 -21.61 1.14
C GLN A 118 5.77 -21.20 1.61
N LEU A 119 5.42 -19.92 1.54
CA LEU A 119 4.08 -19.47 1.85
C LEU A 119 3.07 -20.01 0.82
N PHE A 120 3.37 -19.93 -0.47
CA PHE A 120 2.49 -20.43 -1.53
C PHE A 120 2.23 -21.93 -1.40
N LYS A 121 3.24 -22.71 -1.04
CA LYS A 121 3.08 -24.14 -0.76
C LYS A 121 2.09 -24.44 0.36
N LYS A 122 1.93 -23.56 1.35
CA LYS A 122 0.90 -23.72 2.39
C LYS A 122 -0.52 -23.59 1.87
N PHE A 123 -0.71 -22.93 0.73
CA PHE A 123 -1.98 -22.85 0.00
C PHE A 123 -2.09 -23.90 -1.12
N ASN A 124 -1.19 -24.89 -1.16
CA ASN A 124 -1.08 -25.87 -2.24
C ASN A 124 -0.83 -25.22 -3.62
N LEU A 125 -0.11 -24.11 -3.63
CA LEU A 125 0.29 -23.39 -4.83
C LEU A 125 1.81 -23.46 -5.01
N SER A 126 2.26 -23.35 -6.26
CA SER A 126 3.67 -23.18 -6.61
C SER A 126 3.80 -21.95 -7.51
N VAL A 127 4.75 -21.09 -7.23
CA VAL A 127 5.01 -19.90 -8.07
C VAL A 127 5.34 -20.31 -9.49
N SER A 128 6.05 -21.44 -9.69
CA SER A 128 6.42 -21.97 -11.00
C SER A 128 5.23 -22.46 -11.84
N ASP A 129 4.12 -22.79 -11.20
CA ASP A 129 2.92 -23.31 -11.88
C ASP A 129 1.92 -22.19 -12.21
N LEU A 130 2.21 -20.99 -11.74
CA LEU A 130 1.42 -19.79 -11.99
C LEU A 130 2.03 -18.96 -13.13
N PRO A 131 1.22 -18.18 -13.86
CA PRO A 131 1.71 -17.29 -14.91
C PRO A 131 2.43 -16.05 -14.35
N ILE A 132 3.25 -16.26 -13.30
CA ILE A 132 4.05 -15.23 -12.64
C ILE A 132 5.49 -15.30 -13.12
N LYS A 133 5.98 -14.20 -13.68
CA LYS A 133 7.39 -14.03 -14.03
C LYS A 133 8.04 -13.06 -13.07
N VAL A 134 9.12 -13.49 -12.44
CA VAL A 134 9.90 -12.64 -11.53
C VAL A 134 11.10 -12.08 -12.29
N GLU A 135 11.19 -10.76 -12.36
CA GLU A 135 12.29 -10.05 -13.00
C GLU A 135 13.05 -9.24 -11.94
N TYR A 136 14.35 -9.48 -11.84
CA TYR A 136 15.20 -8.74 -10.92
C TYR A 136 15.67 -7.43 -11.58
N CYS A 137 15.33 -6.31 -10.97
CA CYS A 137 15.57 -4.98 -11.51
C CYS A 137 16.20 -4.07 -10.46
N ASP A 138 17.15 -3.26 -10.86
CA ASP A 138 17.64 -2.14 -10.05
C ASP A 138 16.68 -0.95 -10.20
N ILE A 139 15.68 -0.92 -9.34
CA ILE A 139 14.63 0.10 -9.29
C ILE A 139 14.68 0.83 -7.94
N PRO A 140 14.25 2.09 -7.84
CA PRO A 140 14.37 2.90 -6.61
C PRO A 140 13.36 2.49 -5.51
N TYR A 141 12.76 1.30 -5.60
CA TYR A 141 11.79 0.73 -4.65
C TYR A 141 11.94 -0.80 -4.60
N GLY A 142 11.27 -1.44 -3.63
CA GLY A 142 11.46 -2.87 -3.36
C GLY A 142 10.88 -3.82 -4.39
N GLY A 143 9.79 -3.42 -5.04
CA GLY A 143 9.14 -4.24 -6.05
C GLY A 143 7.88 -3.59 -6.61
N MET A 144 7.36 -4.19 -7.67
CA MET A 144 6.10 -3.83 -8.29
C MET A 144 5.49 -5.04 -9.01
N SER A 145 4.19 -5.25 -8.85
CA SER A 145 3.44 -6.21 -9.66
C SER A 145 2.84 -5.51 -10.88
N VAL A 146 3.05 -6.09 -12.05
CA VAL A 146 2.53 -5.61 -13.33
C VAL A 146 1.77 -6.72 -14.03
N THR A 147 0.51 -6.51 -14.30
CA THR A 147 -0.31 -7.46 -15.07
C THR A 147 -0.38 -7.01 -16.52
N LEU A 148 0.22 -7.78 -17.42
CA LEU A 148 0.17 -7.53 -18.85
C LEU A 148 -1.06 -8.19 -19.48
N GLU A 149 -1.40 -9.40 -19.02
CA GLU A 149 -2.62 -10.11 -19.41
C GLU A 149 -3.15 -10.87 -18.19
N VAL A 150 -4.36 -10.51 -17.76
CA VAL A 150 -5.02 -11.08 -16.58
C VAL A 150 -5.10 -12.61 -16.72
N GLY A 151 -4.65 -13.31 -15.69
CA GLY A 151 -4.65 -14.77 -15.64
C GLY A 151 -3.60 -15.46 -16.52
N LYS A 152 -2.76 -14.72 -17.31
CA LYS A 152 -1.82 -15.31 -18.26
C LYS A 152 -0.41 -14.74 -18.24
N ASP A 153 -0.22 -13.45 -18.04
CA ASP A 153 1.10 -12.81 -17.96
C ASP A 153 1.09 -11.76 -16.84
N VAL A 154 1.55 -12.18 -15.67
CA VAL A 154 1.71 -11.35 -14.49
C VAL A 154 3.20 -11.28 -14.16
N ARG A 155 3.73 -10.10 -13.94
CA ARG A 155 5.14 -9.89 -13.66
C ARG A 155 5.34 -9.25 -12.30
N VAL A 156 6.35 -9.72 -11.58
CA VAL A 156 6.83 -9.10 -10.36
C VAL A 156 8.24 -8.58 -10.63
N LEU A 157 8.37 -7.27 -10.72
CA LEU A 157 9.67 -6.61 -10.72
C LEU A 157 10.17 -6.58 -9.29
N ALA A 158 11.31 -7.18 -9.03
CA ALA A 158 11.83 -7.34 -7.69
C ALA A 158 13.24 -6.71 -7.56
N ASN A 159 13.42 -5.87 -6.55
CA ASN A 159 14.70 -5.36 -6.13
C ASN A 159 14.97 -5.81 -4.67
N PRO A 160 15.31 -7.08 -4.44
CA PRO A 160 15.48 -7.59 -3.09
C PRO A 160 16.71 -6.97 -2.44
N GLN A 161 16.51 -6.41 -1.26
CA GLN A 161 17.56 -5.92 -0.38
C GLN A 161 17.44 -6.60 0.98
N GLU A 162 18.41 -6.38 1.85
CA GLU A 162 18.40 -6.91 3.21
C GLU A 162 17.46 -6.12 4.10
N GLY A 163 16.66 -6.81 4.93
CA GLY A 163 15.79 -6.20 5.92
C GLY A 163 14.32 -6.50 5.79
N TYR A 164 13.60 -6.31 6.91
CA TYR A 164 12.18 -6.62 7.04
C TYR A 164 11.31 -5.90 5.99
N ASN A 165 11.54 -4.62 5.75
CA ASN A 165 10.73 -3.84 4.80
C ASN A 165 10.74 -4.44 3.38
N TRP A 166 11.84 -5.03 2.96
CA TRP A 166 11.96 -5.61 1.62
C TRP A 166 11.17 -6.91 1.51
N TYR A 167 11.11 -7.68 2.59
CA TYR A 167 10.20 -8.82 2.69
C TYR A 167 8.74 -8.38 2.61
N GLU A 168 8.35 -7.38 3.41
CA GLU A 168 7.00 -6.82 3.41
C GLU A 168 6.57 -6.37 2.01
N VAL A 169 7.40 -5.57 1.33
CA VAL A 169 7.10 -5.10 -0.03
C VAL A 169 6.93 -6.27 -1.01
N LEU A 170 7.87 -7.22 -1.06
CA LEU A 170 7.76 -8.31 -2.02
C LEU A 170 6.61 -9.28 -1.70
N TYR A 171 6.30 -9.54 -0.43
CA TYR A 171 5.10 -10.28 -0.07
C TYR A 171 3.81 -9.57 -0.54
N HIS A 172 3.78 -8.25 -0.44
CA HIS A 172 2.68 -7.42 -0.96
C HIS A 172 2.54 -7.55 -2.48
N GLU A 173 3.65 -7.41 -3.22
CA GLU A 173 3.64 -7.49 -4.69
C GLU A 173 3.27 -8.90 -5.20
N PHE A 174 3.74 -9.94 -4.52
CA PHE A 174 3.32 -11.30 -4.83
C PHE A 174 1.85 -11.57 -4.47
N GLY A 175 1.29 -10.87 -3.48
CA GLY A 175 -0.14 -10.87 -3.18
C GLY A 175 -0.96 -10.33 -4.35
N HIS A 176 -0.57 -9.20 -4.92
CA HIS A 176 -1.17 -8.66 -6.14
C HIS A 176 -1.02 -9.62 -7.32
N ALA A 177 0.17 -10.17 -7.54
CA ALA A 177 0.42 -11.11 -8.62
C ALA A 177 -0.46 -12.35 -8.49
N LEU A 178 -0.56 -12.92 -7.30
CA LEU A 178 -1.42 -14.08 -7.02
C LEU A 178 -2.89 -13.76 -7.31
N HIS A 179 -3.40 -12.64 -6.82
CA HIS A 179 -4.77 -12.21 -7.09
C HIS A 179 -5.03 -12.12 -8.60
N ASN A 180 -4.16 -11.45 -9.34
CA ASN A 180 -4.31 -11.25 -10.78
C ASN A 180 -4.21 -12.54 -11.62
N CYS A 181 -3.55 -13.58 -11.10
CA CYS A 181 -3.53 -14.90 -11.73
C CYS A 181 -4.90 -15.61 -11.70
N PHE A 182 -5.72 -15.32 -10.70
CA PHE A 182 -7.00 -15.99 -10.49
C PHE A 182 -8.23 -15.16 -10.90
N ILE A 183 -8.02 -13.93 -11.36
CA ILE A 183 -9.12 -13.14 -11.94
C ILE A 183 -9.62 -13.83 -13.21
N GLN A 184 -10.89 -14.16 -13.24
CA GLN A 184 -11.60 -14.70 -14.39
C GLN A 184 -12.58 -13.64 -14.88
N SER A 185 -12.12 -12.71 -15.69
CA SER A 185 -13.00 -11.74 -16.34
C SER A 185 -13.05 -11.98 -17.84
N PRO A 186 -14.23 -12.03 -18.45
CA PRO A 186 -14.37 -12.12 -19.91
C PRO A 186 -14.06 -10.79 -20.62
N SER A 187 -13.85 -9.70 -19.86
CA SER A 187 -13.63 -8.36 -20.39
C SER A 187 -12.23 -7.84 -20.04
N PHE A 188 -11.58 -7.19 -21.01
CA PHE A 188 -10.34 -6.44 -20.79
C PHE A 188 -10.54 -5.11 -20.04
N ILE A 189 -11.78 -4.72 -19.83
CA ILE A 189 -12.15 -3.51 -19.10
C ILE A 189 -12.73 -3.98 -17.76
N ILE A 190 -11.93 -3.86 -16.74
CA ILE A 190 -12.31 -4.01 -15.33
C ILE A 190 -12.36 -2.62 -14.73
#